data_b12fb7f7771e8c7763af15eeec49f221
#
_entry.id   b12fb7f7771e8c7763af15eeec49f221
#
_cell.length_a   1.000
_cell.length_b   1.000
_cell.length_c   1.000
_cell.angle_alpha   90.00
_cell.angle_beta   90.00
_cell.angle_gamma   90.00
#
_symmetry.space_group_name_H-M   'P 1'
#
loop_
_entity.id
_entity.type
_entity.pdbx_description
1 polymer ?
#
loop_
_entity_poly.entity_id
_entity_poly.type
_entity_poly.pdbx_seq_one_letter_code
_entity_poly.pdbx_strand_id
1 'polypeptide(L)' 'MFIAPGVVTSNDNFVGRTQERFKHFKGVTVKKGGRVGACSVTLPGVVIAEDTLVAAGSTVTKNTEPRMIVMGKPARP' A
#
# COMPACT_ATOMS: atom_id res chain seq x y z
N MET A 1 1.21 5.48 -12.69
CA MET A 1 0.76 4.46 -11.70
C MET A 1 0.49 3.15 -12.41
N PHE A 2 0.96 2.06 -11.83
CA PHE A 2 0.65 0.72 -12.34
C PHE A 2 0.27 -0.17 -11.16
N ILE A 3 -0.89 -0.80 -11.24
CA ILE A 3 -1.37 -1.74 -10.23
C ILE A 3 -1.54 -3.09 -10.90
N ALA A 4 -0.73 -4.06 -10.53
CA ALA A 4 -0.74 -5.39 -11.13
C ALA A 4 -1.93 -6.23 -10.66
N PRO A 5 -2.24 -7.34 -11.36
CA PRO A 5 -3.33 -8.22 -10.95
C PRO A 5 -3.15 -8.78 -9.53
N GLY A 6 -4.25 -8.95 -8.82
CA GLY A 6 -4.25 -9.55 -7.49
C GLY A 6 -3.81 -8.63 -6.36
N VAL A 7 -3.56 -7.35 -6.64
CA VAL A 7 -3.26 -6.39 -5.58
C VAL A 7 -4.51 -6.15 -4.74
N VAL A 8 -4.33 -6.18 -3.42
CA VAL A 8 -5.41 -5.92 -2.46
C VAL A 8 -5.09 -4.66 -1.69
N THR A 9 -6.00 -3.70 -1.74
CA THR A 9 -5.90 -2.48 -0.94
C THR A 9 -6.93 -2.52 0.17
N SER A 10 -6.67 -1.79 1.24
CA SER A 10 -7.59 -1.74 2.38
C SER A 10 -7.71 -0.30 2.88
N ASN A 11 -8.78 -0.02 3.62
CA ASN A 11 -9.09 1.34 4.05
C ASN A 11 -9.54 1.43 5.51
N ASP A 12 -9.55 0.33 6.25
CA ASP A 12 -10.08 0.31 7.61
C ASP A 12 -9.10 -0.36 8.57
N ASN A 13 -8.33 0.46 9.31
CA ASN A 13 -7.38 -0.03 10.31
C ASN A 13 -8.06 -0.70 11.50
N PHE A 14 -9.34 -0.52 11.69
CA PHE A 14 -10.09 -1.11 12.82
C PHE A 14 -10.74 -2.44 12.44
N VAL A 15 -10.69 -2.81 11.17
CA VAL A 15 -11.19 -4.08 10.65
C VAL A 15 -12.64 -4.33 11.04
N GLY A 16 -13.47 -3.28 10.94
CA GLY A 16 -14.90 -3.34 11.25
C GLY A 16 -15.23 -3.38 12.73
N ARG A 17 -14.25 -3.19 13.61
CA ARG A 17 -14.43 -3.48 15.04
C ARG A 17 -15.20 -2.41 15.81
N THR A 18 -15.03 -1.14 15.47
CA THR A 18 -15.60 -0.03 16.25
C THR A 18 -16.26 1.00 15.36
N GLN A 19 -17.08 1.88 15.95
CA GLN A 19 -17.68 3.00 15.23
C GLN A 19 -16.63 4.07 14.87
N GLU A 20 -15.51 4.11 15.58
CA GLU A 20 -14.43 5.04 15.26
C GLU A 20 -13.88 4.84 13.84
N ARG A 21 -13.97 3.63 13.29
CA ARG A 21 -13.49 3.33 11.93
C ARG A 21 -14.07 4.27 10.87
N PHE A 22 -15.32 4.70 11.03
CA PHE A 22 -15.97 5.58 10.06
C PHE A 22 -15.32 6.96 9.95
N LYS A 23 -14.56 7.37 10.96
CA LYS A 23 -13.83 8.64 10.96
C LYS A 23 -12.44 8.51 10.33
N HIS A 24 -11.97 7.29 10.09
CA HIS A 24 -10.57 7.03 9.73
C HIS A 24 -10.41 6.19 8.48
N PHE A 25 -11.46 6.05 7.68
CA PHE A 25 -11.33 5.36 6.40
C PHE A 25 -10.35 6.11 5.51
N LYS A 26 -9.30 5.42 5.08
CA LYS A 26 -8.29 6.01 4.21
C LYS A 26 -7.62 4.92 3.39
N GLY A 27 -7.81 4.99 2.09
CA GLY A 27 -7.21 4.04 1.16
C GLY A 27 -5.75 4.34 0.85
N VAL A 28 -5.19 3.59 -0.08
CA VAL A 28 -3.83 3.79 -0.56
C VAL A 28 -3.78 4.99 -1.50
N THR A 29 -2.66 5.71 -1.45
CA THR A 29 -2.32 6.74 -2.43
C THR A 29 -1.10 6.26 -3.20
N VAL A 30 -1.19 6.20 -4.52
CA VAL A 30 -0.06 5.84 -5.38
C VAL A 30 0.30 7.06 -6.19
N LYS A 31 1.48 7.61 -5.94
CA LYS A 31 1.93 8.82 -6.62
C LYS A 31 2.48 8.51 -8.01
N LYS A 32 2.80 9.56 -8.78
CA LYS A 32 3.22 9.44 -10.16
C LYS A 32 4.37 8.43 -10.31
N GLY A 33 4.23 7.53 -11.27
CA GLY A 33 5.25 6.52 -11.53
C GLY A 33 5.33 5.39 -10.50
N GLY A 34 4.49 5.41 -9.46
CA GLY A 34 4.43 4.33 -8.51
C GLY A 34 3.91 3.05 -9.16
N ARG A 35 4.48 1.91 -8.78
CA ARG A 35 4.13 0.60 -9.34
C ARG A 35 3.96 -0.40 -8.20
N VAL A 36 2.87 -1.15 -8.24
CA VAL A 36 2.60 -2.17 -7.23
C VAL A 36 2.53 -3.53 -7.90
N GLY A 37 3.45 -4.40 -7.56
CA GLY A 37 3.56 -5.73 -8.15
C GLY A 37 2.41 -6.66 -7.76
N ALA A 38 2.27 -7.75 -8.51
CA ALA A 38 1.13 -8.67 -8.39
C ALA A 38 1.02 -9.24 -6.97
N CYS A 39 -0.22 -9.42 -6.52
CA CYS A 39 -0.55 -10.03 -5.23
C CYS A 39 0.03 -9.32 -4.01
N SER A 40 0.38 -8.05 -4.14
CA SER A 40 0.79 -7.22 -3.00
C SER A 40 -0.42 -6.73 -2.23
N VAL A 41 -0.21 -6.39 -0.96
CA VAL A 41 -1.25 -5.86 -0.07
C VAL A 41 -0.78 -4.53 0.48
N THR A 42 -1.66 -3.52 0.48
CA THR A 42 -1.35 -2.24 1.12
C THR A 42 -2.30 -2.02 2.28
N LEU A 43 -1.76 -1.58 3.41
CA LEU A 43 -2.57 -1.23 4.58
C LEU A 43 -3.23 0.15 4.40
N PRO A 44 -4.30 0.43 5.18
CA PRO A 44 -5.01 1.70 5.05
C PRO A 44 -4.11 2.92 5.25
N GLY A 45 -4.30 3.94 4.41
CA GLY A 45 -3.60 5.21 4.53
C GLY A 45 -2.16 5.22 4.03
N VAL A 46 -1.67 4.10 3.49
CA VAL A 46 -0.30 4.02 2.97
C VAL A 46 -0.13 4.89 1.72
N VAL A 47 1.00 5.57 1.62
CA VAL A 47 1.39 6.34 0.44
C VAL A 47 2.55 5.63 -0.26
N ILE A 48 2.34 5.25 -1.50
CA ILE A 48 3.40 4.75 -2.38
C ILE A 48 3.96 5.96 -3.11
N ALA A 49 5.19 6.33 -2.80
CA ALA A 49 5.80 7.55 -3.31
C ALA A 49 6.15 7.44 -4.80
N GLU A 50 6.57 8.56 -5.38
CA GLU A 50 6.89 8.66 -6.81
C GLU A 50 7.94 7.64 -7.20
N ASP A 51 7.73 6.99 -8.34
CA ASP A 51 8.69 6.06 -8.96
C ASP A 51 9.15 4.92 -8.04
N THR A 52 8.34 4.58 -7.04
CA THR A 52 8.60 3.44 -6.17
C THR A 52 8.04 2.17 -6.80
N LEU A 53 8.78 1.08 -6.69
CA LEU A 53 8.31 -0.25 -7.06
C LEU A 53 8.08 -1.09 -5.80
N VAL A 54 6.86 -1.54 -5.63
CA VAL A 54 6.53 -2.57 -4.62
C VAL A 54 6.66 -3.92 -5.30
N ALA A 55 7.60 -4.74 -4.87
CA ALA A 55 7.82 -6.05 -5.47
C ALA A 55 6.60 -6.96 -5.25
N ALA A 56 6.36 -7.88 -6.18
CA ALA A 56 5.21 -8.79 -6.12
C ALA A 56 5.17 -9.54 -4.77
N GLY A 57 3.97 -9.73 -4.25
CA GLY A 57 3.75 -10.47 -3.01
C GLY A 57 4.16 -9.75 -1.74
N SER A 58 4.39 -8.45 -1.79
CA SER A 58 4.80 -7.68 -0.61
C SER A 58 3.59 -7.19 0.18
N THR A 59 3.81 -6.89 1.48
CA THR A 59 2.80 -6.25 2.33
C THR A 59 3.33 -4.89 2.78
N VAL A 60 2.75 -3.82 2.27
CA VAL A 60 3.20 -2.46 2.56
C VAL A 60 2.47 -1.96 3.79
N THR A 61 3.21 -1.79 4.88
CA THR A 61 2.66 -1.38 6.19
C THR A 61 2.94 0.07 6.52
N LYS A 62 3.85 0.72 5.80
CA LYS A 62 4.25 2.10 6.02
C LYS A 62 4.42 2.82 4.69
N ASN A 63 4.39 4.14 4.72
CA ASN A 63 4.66 4.94 3.53
C ASN A 63 6.06 4.63 2.98
N THR A 64 6.17 4.61 1.66
CA THR A 64 7.46 4.38 1.00
C THR A 64 8.14 5.70 0.68
N GLU A 65 9.45 5.65 0.47
CA GLU A 65 10.21 6.80 -0.03
C GLU A 65 10.29 6.77 -1.56
N PRO A 66 10.49 7.94 -2.20
CA PRO A 66 10.54 7.98 -3.67
C PRO A 66 11.70 7.16 -4.25
N ARG A 67 11.48 6.64 -5.43
CA ARG A 67 12.51 5.97 -6.24
C ARG A 67 13.19 4.80 -5.54
N MET A 68 12.40 4.04 -4.77
CA MET A 68 12.89 2.85 -4.08
C MET A 68 12.22 1.59 -4.59
N ILE A 69 12.87 0.46 -4.38
CA ILE A 69 12.26 -0.85 -4.52
C ILE A 69 12.07 -1.39 -3.11
N VAL A 70 10.82 -1.72 -2.77
CA VAL A 70 10.52 -2.31 -1.46
C VAL A 70 9.97 -3.72 -1.67
N MET A 71 10.30 -4.63 -0.75
CA MET A 71 9.84 -6.01 -0.85
C MET A 71 9.70 -6.63 0.53
N GLY A 72 8.89 -7.67 0.60
CA GLY A 72 8.75 -8.49 1.80
C GLY A 72 7.47 -8.21 2.59
N LYS A 73 7.39 -8.88 3.71
CA LYS A 73 6.26 -8.81 4.67
C LYS A 73 6.83 -8.64 6.07
N PRO A 74 6.95 -7.39 6.58
CA PRO A 74 6.59 -6.11 5.94
C PRO A 74 7.57 -5.70 4.83
N ALA A 75 7.08 -4.91 3.89
CA ALA A 75 7.89 -4.43 2.79
C ALA A 75 8.98 -3.47 3.28
N ARG A 76 10.20 -3.68 2.81
CA ARG A 76 11.37 -2.88 3.17
C ARG A 76 12.25 -2.65 1.94
N PRO A 77 13.00 -1.55 1.92
CA PRO A 77 13.92 -1.26 0.84
C PRO A 77 14.94 -2.37 0.59
#